data_b317dca7caec8178d543754db9899040
#
_entry.id   b317dca7caec8178d543754db9899040
#
_cell.length_a   1.000
_cell.length_b   1.000
_cell.length_c   1.000
_cell.angle_alpha   90.00
_cell.angle_beta   90.00
_cell.angle_gamma   90.00
#
_symmetry.space_group_name_H-M   'P 1'
#
loop_
_entity.id
_entity.type
_entity.pdbx_description
1 polymer ?
#
loop_
_entity_poly.entity_id
_entity_poly.type
_entity_poly.pdbx_seq_one_letter_code
_entity_poly.pdbx_strand_id
1 'polypeptide(L)'
;MRVAAFMSGSGTNIVKLLQAEEVLKAAEGSSPFQVVFVFSDRSDGLCQGERIACEKGIPYISYDIRAFHRIRSVKRTVSDPEGLEARREFDRTAEQLIRSFDIDVVALGGYMSYTTLQRCINVHPADLSILTPEGRRKYVGDHAVADAIAAGERVLRSSTIWTDKGVDTGPLLMVSEPVRVELPESLNELLKNRERLTKAAEINQQRLKEVGDWRIFPRTVEMIARGRFALDPNGRVYVDGRPVPNGYRESENG
;
A
#
# COMPACT_ATOMS: atom_id res chain seq x y z
N MET A 1 -12.94 -12.55 7.20
CA MET A 1 -11.50 -12.52 6.86
C MET A 1 -10.74 -11.75 7.95
N ARG A 2 -9.64 -12.26 8.46
CA ARG A 2 -8.82 -11.64 9.53
C ARG A 2 -7.63 -10.90 8.90
N VAL A 3 -7.47 -9.63 9.24
CA VAL A 3 -6.50 -8.73 8.61
C VAL A 3 -5.50 -8.20 9.65
N ALA A 4 -4.21 -8.24 9.32
CA ALA A 4 -3.20 -7.48 10.06
C ALA A 4 -2.89 -6.17 9.30
N ALA A 5 -2.88 -5.05 10.01
CA ALA A 5 -2.62 -3.74 9.43
C ALA A 5 -1.17 -3.30 9.71
N PHE A 6 -0.37 -3.13 8.65
CA PHE A 6 1.04 -2.74 8.75
C PHE A 6 1.26 -1.29 8.30
N MET A 7 2.04 -0.53 9.08
CA MET A 7 2.31 0.88 8.82
C MET A 7 3.65 1.35 9.39
N SER A 8 4.20 2.43 8.83
CA SER A 8 5.46 3.04 9.31
C SER A 8 5.34 4.52 9.71
N GLY A 9 4.19 5.15 9.49
CA GLY A 9 4.04 6.60 9.64
C GLY A 9 2.69 7.06 10.18
N SER A 10 2.02 7.98 9.49
CA SER A 10 0.74 8.59 9.91
C SER A 10 -0.43 7.61 10.03
N GLY A 11 -0.41 6.51 9.26
CA GLY A 11 -1.44 5.48 9.29
C GLY A 11 -2.81 5.91 8.76
N THR A 12 -2.90 6.97 7.98
CA THR A 12 -4.18 7.45 7.44
C THR A 12 -4.93 6.37 6.65
N ASN A 13 -4.22 5.55 5.88
CA ASN A 13 -4.81 4.41 5.16
C ASN A 13 -5.37 3.35 6.13
N ILE A 14 -4.69 3.10 7.24
CA ILE A 14 -5.17 2.16 8.28
C ILE A 14 -6.39 2.71 9.01
N VAL A 15 -6.41 4.00 9.30
CA VAL A 15 -7.62 4.66 9.87
C VAL A 15 -8.81 4.50 8.93
N LYS A 16 -8.61 4.67 7.60
CA LYS A 16 -9.68 4.49 6.61
C LYS A 16 -10.14 3.03 6.50
N LEU A 17 -9.22 2.08 6.62
CA LEU A 17 -9.56 0.66 6.66
C LEU A 17 -10.43 0.32 7.89
N LEU A 18 -10.04 0.80 9.08
CA LEU A 18 -10.80 0.62 10.32
C LEU A 18 -12.18 1.30 10.27
N GLN A 19 -12.26 2.50 9.70
CA GLN A 19 -13.54 3.19 9.48
C GLN A 19 -14.46 2.40 8.53
N ALA A 20 -13.92 1.83 7.47
CA ALA A 20 -14.71 0.99 6.54
C ALA A 20 -15.25 -0.27 7.22
N GLU A 21 -14.45 -0.93 8.08
CA GLU A 21 -14.91 -2.05 8.89
C GLU A 21 -16.11 -1.67 9.77
N GLU A 22 -16.02 -0.52 10.46
CA GLU A 22 -17.10 -0.01 11.31
C GLU A 22 -18.38 0.31 10.53
N VAL A 23 -18.23 0.97 9.36
CA VAL A 23 -19.35 1.31 8.48
C VAL A 23 -20.07 0.05 7.99
N LEU A 24 -19.30 -0.95 7.53
CA LEU A 24 -19.85 -2.23 7.06
C LEU A 24 -20.56 -2.97 8.20
N LYS A 25 -19.97 -3.00 9.39
CA LYS A 25 -20.59 -3.60 10.57
C LYS A 25 -21.89 -2.91 10.96
N ALA A 26 -21.95 -1.58 10.88
CA ALA A 26 -23.17 -0.82 11.16
C ALA A 26 -24.26 -1.03 10.10
N ALA A 27 -23.88 -1.13 8.82
CA ALA A 27 -24.81 -1.26 7.72
C ALA A 27 -25.36 -2.69 7.54
N GLU A 28 -24.53 -3.72 7.77
CA GLU A 28 -24.82 -5.11 7.45
C GLU A 28 -24.94 -6.01 8.70
N GLY A 29 -24.77 -5.43 9.92
CA GLY A 29 -24.75 -6.19 11.19
C GLY A 29 -23.40 -6.88 11.46
N SER A 30 -22.57 -7.10 10.42
CA SER A 30 -21.23 -7.67 10.51
C SER A 30 -20.36 -7.13 9.38
N SER A 31 -19.03 -7.11 9.59
CA SER A 31 -18.08 -6.78 8.52
C SER A 31 -17.53 -8.08 7.88
N PRO A 32 -17.31 -8.12 6.56
CA PRO A 32 -16.68 -9.26 5.89
C PRO A 32 -15.21 -9.44 6.29
N PHE A 33 -14.57 -8.41 6.85
CA PHE A 33 -13.21 -8.46 7.38
C PHE A 33 -13.14 -7.84 8.77
N GLN A 34 -12.09 -8.19 9.49
CA GLN A 34 -11.75 -7.63 10.81
C GLN A 34 -10.26 -7.32 10.87
N VAL A 35 -9.91 -6.09 11.25
CA VAL A 35 -8.51 -5.73 11.57
C VAL A 35 -8.23 -6.23 13.00
N VAL A 36 -7.28 -7.17 13.11
CA VAL A 36 -6.99 -7.90 14.35
C VAL A 36 -5.92 -7.21 15.17
N PHE A 37 -4.88 -6.69 14.52
CA PHE A 37 -3.82 -5.92 15.17
C PHE A 37 -3.16 -4.93 14.20
N VAL A 38 -2.46 -3.95 14.77
CA VAL A 38 -1.59 -3.03 14.03
C VAL A 38 -0.14 -3.40 14.30
N PHE A 39 0.67 -3.48 13.24
CA PHE A 39 2.12 -3.70 13.31
C PHE A 39 2.89 -2.51 12.73
N SER A 40 3.99 -2.14 13.39
CA SER A 40 4.92 -1.14 12.89
C SER A 40 6.36 -1.66 12.87
N ASP A 41 7.10 -1.33 11.79
CA ASP A 41 8.54 -1.54 11.67
C ASP A 41 9.38 -0.43 12.35
N ARG A 42 8.73 0.40 13.20
CA ARG A 42 9.34 1.53 13.90
C ARG A 42 8.94 1.54 15.37
N SER A 43 9.90 1.88 16.25
CA SER A 43 9.68 2.09 17.68
C SER A 43 10.21 3.46 18.18
N ASP A 44 10.45 4.40 17.25
CA ASP A 44 11.01 5.73 17.53
C ASP A 44 9.95 6.78 17.93
N GLY A 45 8.71 6.37 18.17
CA GLY A 45 7.59 7.26 18.54
C GLY A 45 7.01 8.09 17.38
N LEU A 46 7.55 7.97 16.17
CA LEU A 46 7.06 8.74 15.00
C LEU A 46 5.93 8.04 14.25
N CYS A 47 5.67 6.76 14.55
CA CYS A 47 4.54 6.02 14.01
C CYS A 47 3.29 6.24 14.88
N GLN A 48 2.16 6.57 14.25
CA GLN A 48 0.88 6.78 14.95
C GLN A 48 0.13 5.47 15.24
N GLY A 49 0.74 4.31 14.95
CA GLY A 49 0.10 2.98 15.06
C GLY A 49 -0.38 2.66 16.47
N GLU A 50 0.41 2.99 17.49
CA GLU A 50 0.05 2.76 18.89
C GLU A 50 -1.23 3.53 19.28
N ARG A 51 -1.28 4.83 18.95
CA ARG A 51 -2.45 5.66 19.19
C ARG A 51 -3.69 5.13 18.48
N ILE A 52 -3.56 4.80 17.19
CA ILE A 52 -4.66 4.27 16.37
C ILE A 52 -5.18 2.95 16.97
N ALA A 53 -4.29 2.04 17.34
CA ALA A 53 -4.65 0.75 17.90
C ALA A 53 -5.34 0.91 19.27
N CYS A 54 -4.82 1.79 20.15
CA CYS A 54 -5.41 2.11 21.44
C CYS A 54 -6.83 2.67 21.31
N GLU A 55 -7.04 3.65 20.40
CA GLU A 55 -8.36 4.24 20.13
C GLU A 55 -9.38 3.21 19.64
N LYS A 56 -8.93 2.14 18.99
CA LYS A 56 -9.77 1.06 18.45
C LYS A 56 -9.86 -0.19 19.34
N GLY A 57 -9.13 -0.21 20.45
CA GLY A 57 -9.11 -1.35 21.37
C GLY A 57 -8.51 -2.62 20.76
N ILE A 58 -7.55 -2.49 19.83
CA ILE A 58 -6.87 -3.62 19.21
C ILE A 58 -5.37 -3.63 19.56
N PRO A 59 -4.69 -4.80 19.54
CA PRO A 59 -3.27 -4.88 19.86
C PRO A 59 -2.41 -4.03 18.92
N TYR A 60 -1.37 -3.41 19.48
CA TYR A 60 -0.27 -2.78 18.75
C TYR A 60 1.03 -3.53 19.01
N ILE A 61 1.76 -3.84 17.96
CA ILE A 61 3.07 -4.48 18.03
C ILE A 61 4.05 -3.65 17.21
N SER A 62 5.21 -3.34 17.78
CA SER A 62 6.30 -2.69 17.06
C SER A 62 7.58 -3.51 17.14
N TYR A 63 8.29 -3.61 16.01
CA TYR A 63 9.60 -4.22 15.93
C TYR A 63 10.49 -3.38 15.02
N ASP A 64 11.48 -2.69 15.60
CA ASP A 64 12.26 -1.67 14.89
C ASP A 64 13.26 -2.28 13.91
N ILE A 65 12.99 -2.10 12.61
CA ILE A 65 13.85 -2.62 11.55
C ILE A 65 15.22 -1.95 11.51
N ARG A 66 15.32 -0.68 11.91
CA ARG A 66 16.60 0.04 11.92
C ARG A 66 17.48 -0.46 13.06
N ALA A 67 16.88 -0.67 14.24
CA ALA A 67 17.57 -1.27 15.38
C ALA A 67 18.02 -2.70 15.07
N PHE A 68 17.14 -3.51 14.44
CA PHE A 68 17.43 -4.87 14.01
C PHE A 68 18.67 -4.95 13.09
N HIS A 69 18.71 -4.16 12.04
CA HIS A 69 19.84 -4.13 11.09
C HIS A 69 21.11 -3.56 11.72
N ARG A 70 21.00 -2.53 12.57
CA ARG A 70 22.15 -1.94 13.27
C ARG A 70 22.83 -2.94 14.21
N ILE A 71 22.05 -3.70 15.00
CA ILE A 71 22.59 -4.72 15.92
C ILE A 71 23.34 -5.81 15.15
N ARG A 72 22.90 -6.15 13.94
CA ARG A 72 23.56 -7.15 13.08
C ARG A 72 24.67 -6.59 12.20
N SER A 73 24.89 -5.28 12.22
CA SER A 73 25.83 -4.58 11.32
C SER A 73 25.60 -4.87 9.83
N VAL A 74 24.34 -5.12 9.42
CA VAL A 74 23.93 -5.42 8.05
C VAL A 74 23.18 -4.23 7.46
N LYS A 75 23.48 -3.87 6.20
CA LYS A 75 22.77 -2.80 5.49
C LYS A 75 21.31 -3.18 5.21
N ARG A 76 20.45 -2.16 5.22
CA ARG A 76 19.00 -2.31 4.92
C ARG A 76 18.69 -2.40 3.43
N THR A 77 19.59 -2.90 2.62
CA THR A 77 19.35 -3.08 1.18
C THR A 77 18.95 -4.53 0.90
N VAL A 78 17.94 -4.72 0.06
CA VAL A 78 17.50 -6.05 -0.37
C VAL A 78 18.08 -6.43 -1.74
N SER A 79 18.87 -5.55 -2.33
CA SER A 79 19.59 -5.81 -3.59
C SER A 79 20.83 -6.70 -3.40
N ASP A 80 21.32 -6.83 -2.16
CA ASP A 80 22.39 -7.78 -1.84
C ASP A 80 21.84 -8.99 -1.02
N PRO A 81 22.48 -10.17 -1.14
CA PRO A 81 22.00 -11.39 -0.48
C PRO A 81 21.94 -11.31 1.03
N GLU A 82 22.91 -10.63 1.67
CA GLU A 82 23.00 -10.52 3.14
C GLU A 82 21.87 -9.64 3.67
N GLY A 83 21.61 -8.50 3.03
CA GLY A 83 20.52 -7.61 3.38
C GLY A 83 19.14 -8.25 3.16
N LEU A 84 18.99 -9.05 2.10
CA LEU A 84 17.76 -9.80 1.86
C LEU A 84 17.55 -10.91 2.91
N GLU A 85 18.60 -11.61 3.31
CA GLU A 85 18.47 -12.64 4.37
C GLU A 85 18.15 -12.01 5.73
N ALA A 86 18.80 -10.90 6.08
CA ALA A 86 18.46 -10.13 7.27
C ALA A 86 16.99 -9.66 7.25
N ARG A 87 16.48 -9.27 6.06
CA ARG A 87 15.07 -8.93 5.89
C ARG A 87 14.15 -10.13 6.14
N ARG A 88 14.46 -11.30 5.62
CA ARG A 88 13.69 -12.54 5.88
C ARG A 88 13.68 -12.87 7.36
N GLU A 89 14.82 -12.74 8.03
CA GLU A 89 14.92 -12.98 9.48
C GLU A 89 14.06 -12.00 10.27
N PHE A 90 14.04 -10.71 9.89
CA PHE A 90 13.15 -9.71 10.48
C PHE A 90 11.68 -10.10 10.30
N ASP A 91 11.30 -10.50 9.10
CA ASP A 91 9.91 -10.83 8.76
C ASP A 91 9.42 -12.12 9.47
N ARG A 92 10.31 -13.02 9.92
CA ARG A 92 9.91 -14.21 10.73
C ARG A 92 9.12 -13.83 11.98
N THR A 93 9.45 -12.71 12.62
CA THR A 93 8.67 -12.21 13.77
C THR A 93 7.23 -11.88 13.36
N ALA A 94 7.07 -11.17 12.25
CA ALA A 94 5.75 -10.86 11.72
C ALA A 94 5.00 -12.12 11.24
N GLU A 95 5.70 -13.10 10.63
CA GLU A 95 5.10 -14.40 10.25
C GLU A 95 4.58 -15.18 11.46
N GLN A 96 5.30 -15.15 12.59
CA GLN A 96 4.83 -15.80 13.82
C GLN A 96 3.56 -15.12 14.34
N LEU A 97 3.50 -13.80 14.32
CA LEU A 97 2.28 -13.05 14.69
C LEU A 97 1.12 -13.39 13.77
N ILE A 98 1.34 -13.39 12.44
CA ILE A 98 0.34 -13.75 11.42
C ILE A 98 -0.25 -15.13 11.71
N ARG A 99 0.59 -16.11 12.02
CA ARG A 99 0.14 -17.48 12.40
C ARG A 99 -0.59 -17.51 13.74
N SER A 100 -0.06 -16.83 14.77
CA SER A 100 -0.63 -16.85 16.13
C SER A 100 -1.99 -16.18 16.21
N PHE A 101 -2.23 -15.19 15.34
CA PHE A 101 -3.51 -14.48 15.25
C PHE A 101 -4.43 -14.99 14.12
N ASP A 102 -4.09 -16.10 13.44
CA ASP A 102 -4.83 -16.65 12.30
C ASP A 102 -5.16 -15.60 11.24
N ILE A 103 -4.15 -14.85 10.79
CA ILE A 103 -4.32 -13.76 9.83
C ILE A 103 -4.39 -14.32 8.40
N ASP A 104 -5.43 -13.94 7.69
CA ASP A 104 -5.63 -14.31 6.29
C ASP A 104 -4.84 -13.42 5.32
N VAL A 105 -4.80 -12.10 5.62
CA VAL A 105 -4.23 -11.07 4.74
C VAL A 105 -3.52 -10.00 5.57
N VAL A 106 -2.41 -9.48 5.04
CA VAL A 106 -1.70 -8.32 5.56
C VAL A 106 -2.02 -7.09 4.70
N ALA A 107 -2.55 -6.05 5.31
CA ALA A 107 -2.85 -4.78 4.66
C ALA A 107 -1.72 -3.77 4.91
N LEU A 108 -0.94 -3.44 3.88
CA LEU A 108 0.19 -2.50 3.96
C LEU A 108 -0.32 -1.07 3.69
N GLY A 109 -0.67 -0.36 4.75
CA GLY A 109 -1.21 1.00 4.68
C GLY A 109 -0.16 2.08 4.96
N GLY A 110 0.81 2.27 4.08
CA GLY A 110 1.96 3.15 4.29
C GLY A 110 3.07 2.45 5.09
N TYR A 111 3.28 1.18 4.83
CA TYR A 111 4.42 0.41 5.30
C TYR A 111 5.60 0.62 4.35
N MET A 112 6.61 1.37 4.80
CA MET A 112 7.69 1.88 3.94
C MET A 112 8.85 0.90 3.74
N SER A 113 8.84 -0.24 4.41
CA SER A 113 9.88 -1.25 4.28
C SER A 113 9.48 -2.31 3.25
N TYR A 114 10.43 -2.76 2.44
CA TYR A 114 10.25 -3.98 1.66
C TYR A 114 9.87 -5.14 2.58
N THR A 115 9.05 -6.06 2.12
CA THR A 115 8.66 -7.24 2.89
C THR A 115 8.74 -8.52 2.06
N THR A 116 9.10 -9.61 2.73
CA THR A 116 9.10 -10.96 2.14
C THR A 116 7.86 -11.77 2.52
N LEU A 117 6.96 -11.16 3.27
CA LEU A 117 5.70 -11.76 3.70
C LEU A 117 4.80 -12.09 2.51
N GLN A 118 4.04 -13.16 2.65
CA GLN A 118 3.05 -13.58 1.67
C GLN A 118 1.68 -12.98 1.99
N ARG A 119 0.79 -12.97 1.00
CA ARG A 119 -0.60 -12.49 1.14
C ARG A 119 -0.70 -11.05 1.66
N CYS A 120 0.14 -10.17 1.12
CA CYS A 120 0.11 -8.76 1.43
C CYS A 120 -0.58 -7.96 0.32
N ILE A 121 -1.39 -6.99 0.71
CA ILE A 121 -2.00 -5.98 -0.17
C ILE A 121 -1.31 -4.66 0.10
N ASN A 122 -0.80 -4.01 -0.94
CA ASN A 122 -0.22 -2.67 -0.84
C ASN A 122 -1.08 -1.65 -1.60
N VAL A 123 -1.14 -0.42 -1.09
CA VAL A 123 -1.68 0.73 -1.81
C VAL A 123 -0.51 1.64 -2.22
N HIS A 124 -0.45 1.96 -3.51
CA HIS A 124 0.63 2.72 -4.13
C HIS A 124 0.08 3.97 -4.82
N PRO A 125 0.70 5.17 -4.63
CA PRO A 125 0.17 6.43 -5.16
C PRO A 125 0.55 6.66 -6.63
N ALA A 126 0.36 5.66 -7.48
CA ALA A 126 0.49 5.79 -8.92
C ALA A 126 -0.44 4.84 -9.67
N ASP A 127 -0.74 5.18 -10.93
CA ASP A 127 -1.42 4.28 -11.87
C ASP A 127 -0.44 3.21 -12.36
N LEU A 128 -0.49 2.05 -11.74
CA LEU A 128 0.37 0.91 -12.07
C LEU A 128 -0.06 0.17 -13.36
N SER A 129 -1.13 0.60 -14.02
CA SER A 129 -1.49 0.13 -15.37
C SER A 129 -0.69 0.81 -16.47
N ILE A 130 0.00 1.93 -16.17
CA ILE A 130 0.86 2.64 -17.13
C ILE A 130 2.19 1.91 -17.24
N LEU A 131 2.52 1.48 -18.45
CA LEU A 131 3.73 0.72 -18.75
C LEU A 131 4.72 1.54 -19.56
N THR A 132 6.00 1.21 -19.43
CA THR A 132 7.06 1.66 -20.35
C THR A 132 6.96 0.91 -21.69
N PRO A 133 7.65 1.37 -22.74
CA PRO A 133 7.71 0.64 -24.01
C PRO A 133 8.18 -0.82 -23.90
N GLU A 134 8.99 -1.13 -22.84
CA GLU A 134 9.49 -2.47 -22.54
C GLU A 134 8.49 -3.30 -21.71
N GLY A 135 7.27 -2.81 -21.46
CA GLY A 135 6.23 -3.49 -20.74
C GLY A 135 6.41 -3.52 -19.21
N ARG A 136 7.31 -2.69 -18.65
CA ARG A 136 7.48 -2.54 -17.19
C ARG A 136 6.61 -1.41 -16.66
N ARG A 137 6.19 -1.48 -15.40
CA ARG A 137 5.48 -0.38 -14.73
C ARG A 137 6.32 0.88 -14.70
N LYS A 138 5.70 2.01 -15.09
CA LYS A 138 6.42 3.27 -15.30
C LYS A 138 6.67 4.02 -13.99
N TYR A 139 5.71 4.02 -13.07
CA TYR A 139 5.75 4.80 -11.84
C TYR A 139 5.75 3.89 -10.61
N VAL A 140 6.93 3.52 -10.13
CA VAL A 140 7.14 2.61 -8.99
C VAL A 140 8.01 3.26 -7.92
N GLY A 141 7.93 2.77 -6.68
CA GLY A 141 8.76 3.23 -5.56
C GLY A 141 8.35 4.58 -4.98
N ASP A 142 9.20 5.15 -4.14
CA ASP A 142 8.86 6.27 -3.24
C ASP A 142 8.62 7.62 -3.94
N HIS A 143 9.09 7.77 -5.19
CA HIS A 143 9.01 9.04 -5.95
C HIS A 143 7.98 9.02 -7.07
N ALA A 144 7.12 8.00 -7.13
CA ALA A 144 6.20 7.75 -8.24
C ALA A 144 5.35 8.97 -8.65
N VAL A 145 4.85 9.76 -7.69
CA VAL A 145 4.08 10.99 -7.97
C VAL A 145 4.96 12.07 -8.60
N ALA A 146 6.16 12.29 -8.08
CA ALA A 146 7.09 13.28 -8.64
C ALA A 146 7.53 12.88 -10.05
N ASP A 147 7.80 11.59 -10.27
CA ASP A 147 8.18 11.05 -11.57
C ASP A 147 7.04 11.17 -12.60
N ALA A 148 5.79 10.92 -12.18
CA ALA A 148 4.63 11.10 -13.03
C ALA A 148 4.45 12.57 -13.43
N ILE A 149 4.56 13.50 -12.49
CA ILE A 149 4.49 14.94 -12.77
C ILE A 149 5.64 15.37 -13.69
N ALA A 150 6.86 14.94 -13.41
CA ALA A 150 8.02 15.26 -14.23
C ALA A 150 7.92 14.71 -15.67
N ALA A 151 7.24 13.57 -15.84
CA ALA A 151 6.94 13.01 -17.17
C ALA A 151 5.80 13.74 -17.90
N GLY A 152 5.15 14.73 -17.26
CA GLY A 152 4.07 15.52 -17.86
C GLY A 152 2.68 14.89 -17.74
N GLU A 153 2.50 13.90 -16.85
CA GLU A 153 1.17 13.36 -16.59
C GLU A 153 0.25 14.44 -16.02
N ARG A 154 -0.95 14.55 -16.57
CA ARG A 154 -1.96 15.53 -16.16
C ARG A 154 -2.97 14.96 -15.17
N VAL A 155 -2.92 13.65 -14.98
CA VAL A 155 -3.84 12.89 -14.14
C VAL A 155 -3.04 11.88 -13.36
N LEU A 156 -3.33 11.76 -12.07
CA LEU A 156 -2.79 10.75 -11.18
C LEU A 156 -3.92 9.78 -10.77
N ARG A 157 -3.55 8.54 -10.47
CA ARG A 157 -4.43 7.54 -9.87
C ARG A 157 -3.63 6.74 -8.83
N SER A 158 -4.29 6.22 -7.83
CA SER A 158 -3.71 5.25 -6.92
C SER A 158 -4.02 3.83 -7.40
N SER A 159 -3.18 2.88 -7.02
CA SER A 159 -3.38 1.47 -7.31
C SER A 159 -3.27 0.62 -6.05
N THR A 160 -4.03 -0.46 -5.98
CA THR A 160 -3.79 -1.54 -5.03
C THR A 160 -3.25 -2.76 -5.75
N ILE A 161 -2.29 -3.43 -5.12
CA ILE A 161 -1.65 -4.63 -5.66
C ILE A 161 -1.61 -5.74 -4.61
N TRP A 162 -1.61 -6.97 -5.07
CA TRP A 162 -1.12 -8.09 -4.31
C TRP A 162 0.40 -8.10 -4.43
N THR A 163 1.13 -8.05 -3.31
CA THR A 163 2.59 -7.94 -3.39
C THR A 163 3.24 -9.25 -3.87
N ASP A 164 4.36 -9.10 -4.55
CA ASP A 164 5.24 -10.18 -4.97
C ASP A 164 6.68 -9.91 -4.50
N LYS A 165 7.67 -10.53 -5.14
CA LYS A 165 9.09 -10.35 -4.81
C LYS A 165 9.70 -9.04 -5.33
N GLY A 166 9.00 -8.33 -6.20
CA GLY A 166 9.45 -7.05 -6.75
C GLY A 166 8.94 -5.85 -5.96
N VAL A 167 9.36 -4.65 -6.37
CA VAL A 167 8.81 -3.40 -5.86
C VAL A 167 7.67 -2.99 -6.78
N ASP A 168 6.45 -2.95 -6.25
CA ASP A 168 5.22 -2.58 -6.97
C ASP A 168 4.95 -3.37 -8.27
N THR A 169 5.44 -4.63 -8.37
CA THR A 169 5.34 -5.47 -9.57
C THR A 169 4.23 -6.52 -9.52
N GLY A 170 3.68 -6.78 -8.37
CA GLY A 170 2.67 -7.83 -8.17
C GLY A 170 1.33 -7.57 -8.86
N PRO A 171 0.40 -8.54 -8.87
CA PRO A 171 -0.90 -8.44 -9.54
C PRO A 171 -1.66 -7.17 -9.19
N LEU A 172 -2.08 -6.41 -10.21
CA LEU A 172 -2.83 -5.15 -10.08
C LEU A 172 -4.28 -5.46 -9.77
N LEU A 173 -4.74 -5.07 -8.58
CA LEU A 173 -6.10 -5.36 -8.11
C LEU A 173 -7.08 -4.26 -8.50
N MET A 174 -6.83 -3.03 -8.06
CA MET A 174 -7.75 -1.92 -8.27
C MET A 174 -7.00 -0.63 -8.62
N VAL A 175 -7.62 0.22 -9.42
CA VAL A 175 -7.13 1.56 -9.80
C VAL A 175 -8.21 2.57 -9.46
N SER A 176 -7.80 3.69 -8.83
CA SER A 176 -8.70 4.74 -8.36
C SER A 176 -9.27 5.60 -9.49
N GLU A 177 -10.27 6.40 -9.14
CA GLU A 177 -10.69 7.54 -9.93
C GLU A 177 -9.52 8.51 -10.20
N PRO A 178 -9.56 9.26 -11.31
CA PRO A 178 -8.53 10.19 -11.68
C PRO A 178 -8.51 11.43 -10.80
N VAL A 179 -7.31 11.91 -10.46
CA VAL A 179 -7.07 13.20 -9.80
C VAL A 179 -6.27 14.08 -10.74
N ARG A 180 -6.77 15.25 -11.07
CA ARG A 180 -6.02 16.23 -11.88
C ARG A 180 -4.78 16.71 -11.14
N VAL A 181 -3.67 16.77 -11.87
CA VAL A 181 -2.44 17.39 -11.38
C VAL A 181 -2.63 18.91 -11.35
N GLU A 182 -2.34 19.51 -10.20
CA GLU A 182 -2.32 20.96 -10.02
C GLU A 182 -0.88 21.40 -9.75
N LEU A 183 -0.41 22.33 -10.58
CA LEU A 183 0.94 22.86 -10.47
C LEU A 183 0.89 24.35 -10.13
N PRO A 184 1.73 24.84 -9.20
CA PRO A 184 1.77 26.26 -8.83
C PRO A 184 2.36 27.14 -9.95
N GLU A 185 3.08 26.55 -10.88
CA GLU A 185 3.75 27.19 -12.01
C GLU A 185 3.90 26.20 -13.18
N SER A 186 4.51 26.64 -14.30
CA SER A 186 4.72 25.75 -15.44
C SER A 186 5.60 24.56 -15.09
N LEU A 187 5.36 23.40 -15.70
CA LEU A 187 6.18 22.20 -15.50
C LEU A 187 7.66 22.48 -15.81
N ASN A 188 7.93 23.25 -16.86
CA ASN A 188 9.30 23.60 -17.25
C ASN A 188 10.04 24.38 -16.16
N GLU A 189 9.37 25.24 -15.39
CA GLU A 189 9.98 25.95 -14.28
C GLU A 189 10.19 25.01 -13.07
N LEU A 190 9.24 24.14 -12.79
CA LEU A 190 9.38 23.13 -11.73
C LEU A 190 10.55 22.17 -11.97
N LEU A 191 10.75 21.74 -13.22
CA LEU A 191 11.86 20.83 -13.58
C LEU A 191 13.25 21.43 -13.38
N LYS A 192 13.38 22.77 -13.32
CA LYS A 192 14.64 23.45 -13.01
C LYS A 192 14.99 23.44 -11.52
N ASN A 193 14.02 23.09 -10.64
CA ASN A 193 14.21 23.14 -9.19
C ASN A 193 13.58 21.91 -8.52
N ARG A 194 14.45 20.96 -8.12
CA ARG A 194 14.04 19.70 -7.51
C ARG A 194 13.18 19.88 -6.24
N GLU A 195 13.51 20.86 -5.40
CA GLU A 195 12.76 21.10 -4.15
C GLU A 195 11.33 21.56 -4.44
N ARG A 196 11.16 22.48 -5.41
CA ARG A 196 9.83 22.96 -5.84
C ARG A 196 9.00 21.84 -6.48
N LEU A 197 9.62 20.98 -7.30
CA LEU A 197 8.98 19.81 -7.87
C LEU A 197 8.52 18.84 -6.78
N THR A 198 9.39 18.56 -5.80
CA THR A 198 9.05 17.69 -4.66
C THR A 198 7.87 18.25 -3.89
N LYS A 199 7.85 19.55 -3.59
CA LYS A 199 6.73 20.19 -2.88
C LYS A 199 5.42 20.15 -3.68
N ALA A 200 5.48 20.37 -4.99
CA ALA A 200 4.31 20.20 -5.86
C ALA A 200 3.82 18.76 -5.86
N ALA A 201 4.73 17.78 -5.89
CA ALA A 201 4.40 16.36 -5.82
C ALA A 201 3.74 15.98 -4.48
N GLU A 202 4.25 16.48 -3.36
CA GLU A 202 3.66 16.24 -2.03
C GLU A 202 2.21 16.73 -1.93
N ILE A 203 1.92 17.93 -2.46
CA ILE A 203 0.55 18.49 -2.50
C ILE A 203 -0.37 17.59 -3.33
N ASN A 204 0.07 17.21 -4.52
CA ASN A 204 -0.72 16.34 -5.39
C ASN A 204 -0.87 14.92 -4.80
N GLN A 205 0.16 14.39 -4.13
CA GLN A 205 0.08 13.12 -3.44
C GLN A 205 -0.92 13.14 -2.28
N GLN A 206 -1.00 14.23 -1.53
CA GLN A 206 -2.01 14.36 -0.47
C GLN A 206 -3.43 14.34 -1.04
N ARG A 207 -3.68 15.07 -2.13
CA ARG A 207 -4.98 15.03 -2.83
C ARG A 207 -5.30 13.65 -3.40
N LEU A 208 -4.26 12.98 -3.95
CA LEU A 208 -4.40 11.63 -4.47
C LEU A 208 -4.75 10.62 -3.35
N LYS A 209 -4.17 10.75 -2.17
CA LYS A 209 -4.56 9.92 -1.01
C LYS A 209 -6.04 10.05 -0.69
N GLU A 210 -6.57 11.29 -0.67
CA GLU A 210 -7.96 11.57 -0.28
C GLU A 210 -8.98 10.98 -1.28
N VAL A 211 -8.72 11.13 -2.56
CA VAL A 211 -9.61 10.66 -3.64
C VAL A 211 -9.33 9.20 -4.01
N GLY A 212 -8.07 8.78 -3.96
CA GLY A 212 -7.61 7.47 -4.39
C GLY A 212 -7.42 6.50 -3.22
N ASP A 213 -6.26 6.57 -2.53
CA ASP A 213 -5.84 5.59 -1.53
C ASP A 213 -6.95 5.28 -0.51
N TRP A 214 -7.55 6.31 0.08
CA TRP A 214 -8.52 6.18 1.16
C TRP A 214 -9.84 5.52 0.74
N ARG A 215 -10.09 5.44 -0.57
CA ARG A 215 -11.27 4.77 -1.13
C ARG A 215 -10.93 3.36 -1.59
N ILE A 216 -9.90 3.21 -2.45
CA ILE A 216 -9.64 1.92 -3.06
C ILE A 216 -9.00 0.92 -2.10
N PHE A 217 -8.22 1.36 -1.09
CA PHE A 217 -7.55 0.44 -0.18
C PHE A 217 -8.53 -0.35 0.70
N PRO A 218 -9.45 0.29 1.45
CA PRO A 218 -10.49 -0.43 2.17
C PRO A 218 -11.40 -1.25 1.24
N ARG A 219 -11.74 -0.70 0.07
CA ARG A 219 -12.59 -1.36 -0.92
C ARG A 219 -11.95 -2.64 -1.46
N THR A 220 -10.65 -2.61 -1.75
CA THR A 220 -9.91 -3.80 -2.16
C THR A 220 -9.95 -4.88 -1.09
N VAL A 221 -9.70 -4.53 0.18
CA VAL A 221 -9.76 -5.48 1.30
C VAL A 221 -11.15 -6.07 1.45
N GLU A 222 -12.21 -5.26 1.36
CA GLU A 222 -13.60 -5.73 1.37
C GLU A 222 -13.88 -6.69 0.22
N MET A 223 -13.52 -6.34 -1.00
CA MET A 223 -13.76 -7.19 -2.18
C MET A 223 -13.03 -8.53 -2.09
N ILE A 224 -11.81 -8.55 -1.53
CA ILE A 224 -11.09 -9.81 -1.25
C ILE A 224 -11.83 -10.62 -0.20
N ALA A 225 -12.28 -9.99 0.88
CA ALA A 225 -13.01 -10.66 1.95
C ALA A 225 -14.34 -11.26 1.49
N ARG A 226 -14.98 -10.65 0.49
CA ARG A 226 -16.18 -11.15 -0.16
C ARG A 226 -15.92 -12.19 -1.27
N GLY A 227 -14.64 -12.55 -1.51
CA GLY A 227 -14.27 -13.52 -2.54
C GLY A 227 -14.48 -13.04 -3.99
N ARG A 228 -14.56 -11.72 -4.21
CA ARG A 228 -14.77 -11.14 -5.54
C ARG A 228 -13.51 -11.15 -6.42
N PHE A 229 -12.31 -11.09 -5.82
CA PHE A 229 -11.06 -11.24 -6.54
C PHE A 229 -10.63 -12.70 -6.64
N ALA A 230 -10.14 -13.08 -7.83
CA ALA A 230 -9.46 -14.34 -8.06
C ALA A 230 -8.17 -14.10 -8.86
N LEU A 231 -7.17 -14.95 -8.64
CA LEU A 231 -5.94 -14.96 -9.43
C LEU A 231 -5.77 -16.34 -10.07
N ASP A 232 -5.42 -16.35 -11.36
CA ASP A 232 -5.03 -17.60 -12.02
C ASP A 232 -3.55 -17.94 -11.69
N PRO A 233 -3.07 -19.14 -12.06
CA PRO A 233 -1.68 -19.55 -11.86
C PRO A 233 -0.64 -18.65 -12.55
N ASN A 234 -1.05 -17.85 -13.55
CA ASN A 234 -0.20 -16.90 -14.27
C ASN A 234 -0.24 -15.49 -13.63
N GLY A 235 -0.95 -15.33 -12.50
CA GLY A 235 -1.10 -14.04 -11.81
C GLY A 235 -2.09 -13.07 -12.46
N ARG A 236 -2.93 -13.53 -13.40
CA ARG A 236 -4.00 -12.69 -13.97
C ARG A 236 -5.09 -12.50 -12.93
N VAL A 237 -5.55 -11.26 -12.83
CA VAL A 237 -6.59 -10.87 -11.87
C VAL A 237 -7.97 -10.92 -12.53
N TYR A 238 -8.92 -11.47 -11.79
CA TYR A 238 -10.34 -11.53 -12.15
C TYR A 238 -11.17 -10.89 -11.04
N VAL A 239 -12.24 -10.21 -11.42
CA VAL A 239 -13.29 -9.71 -10.50
C VAL A 239 -14.61 -10.33 -10.95
N ASP A 240 -15.28 -11.03 -10.05
CA ASP A 240 -16.55 -11.72 -10.32
C ASP A 240 -16.48 -12.59 -11.60
N GLY A 241 -15.34 -13.28 -11.78
CA GLY A 241 -15.09 -14.15 -12.93
C GLY A 241 -14.68 -13.44 -14.23
N ARG A 242 -14.63 -12.11 -14.26
CA ARG A 242 -14.21 -11.32 -15.43
C ARG A 242 -12.75 -10.88 -15.30
N PRO A 243 -11.90 -11.03 -16.34
CA PRO A 243 -10.51 -10.59 -16.29
C PRO A 243 -10.41 -9.06 -16.23
N VAL A 244 -9.51 -8.55 -15.38
CA VAL A 244 -9.24 -7.12 -15.21
C VAL A 244 -7.73 -6.83 -15.39
N PRO A 245 -7.19 -6.93 -16.60
CA PRO A 245 -5.75 -6.86 -16.86
C PRO A 245 -5.12 -5.52 -16.47
N ASN A 246 -5.90 -4.44 -16.47
CA ASN A 246 -5.47 -3.08 -16.11
C ASN A 246 -5.95 -2.65 -14.71
N GLY A 247 -6.28 -3.61 -13.85
CA GLY A 247 -6.90 -3.36 -12.54
C GLY A 247 -8.39 -3.04 -12.65
N TYR A 248 -9.12 -3.35 -11.58
CA TYR A 248 -10.56 -3.06 -11.49
C TYR A 248 -10.78 -1.55 -11.28
N ARG A 249 -11.77 -0.97 -11.98
CA ARG A 249 -12.21 0.42 -11.85
C ARG A 249 -13.71 0.46 -11.66
N GLU A 250 -14.18 1.07 -10.57
CA GLU A 250 -15.62 1.07 -10.24
C GLU A 250 -16.45 1.82 -11.29
N SER A 251 -15.97 2.96 -11.79
CA SER A 251 -16.67 3.76 -12.81
C SER A 251 -16.81 3.09 -14.18
N GLU A 252 -15.97 2.11 -14.50
CA GLU A 252 -15.98 1.42 -15.79
C GLU A 252 -16.76 0.09 -15.74
N ASN A 253 -17.12 -0.39 -14.53
CA ASN A 253 -17.69 -1.71 -14.30
C ASN A 253 -18.96 -1.68 -13.42
N GLY A 254 -19.49 -0.48 -13.14
CA GLY A 254 -20.71 -0.25 -12.39
C GLY A 254 -21.96 -0.19 -13.26
#